data_ea790b7cdc2f138ec6cefd5c8ad6f788
#
_entry.id   ea790b7cdc2f138ec6cefd5c8ad6f788
#
_cell.length_a   1.000
_cell.length_b   1.000
_cell.length_c   1.000
_cell.angle_alpha   90.00
_cell.angle_beta   90.00
_cell.angle_gamma   90.00
#
_symmetry.space_group_name_H-M   'P 1'
#
loop_
_entity.id
_entity.type
_entity.pdbx_description
1 polymer ?
#
loop_
_entity_poly.entity_id
_entity_poly.type
_entity_poly.pdbx_seq_one_letter_code
_entity_poly.pdbx_strand_id
1 'polypeptide(L)'
;MNVLPRNIPPSNHNSISNGASLDFLAVGDITTDAFIRLKDAKVNCDLDESKCQICLSFGDKVPYEFAEVIYGVGNAANAAVAAAKLGLKSALAADTGDDEPGKKSREAMRKAGVETGYISLHHGIPSNYHFVLWYESERTILVKHEKFPRRFPDISPPKFLYLSSLGEDTAGYHLEIENYLRKHPDIQLVFQPGTFQIKLGLEKLRGIYERTSIFVANREEVGRILGIKTTDTGDLARKMRAEGPRLIVITDGPRGAYAYDGKELWFVPPYPDPKPPYQRTGAGDAFASTFTSAIILGQTIPEALRWGAVNSMSVVQQLGAQRGLLNRSQISKYLDSAPGSFKPKRII
;
A
#
# COMPACT_ATOMS: atom_id res chain seq x y z
N MET A 1 27.88 16.97 39.33
CA MET A 1 28.59 17.08 38.05
C MET A 1 27.57 16.91 36.95
N ASN A 2 27.15 18.02 36.34
CA ASN A 2 26.18 18.04 35.26
C ASN A 2 26.89 17.71 33.94
N VAL A 3 26.52 16.63 33.32
CA VAL A 3 26.98 16.28 31.97
C VAL A 3 25.94 16.80 30.97
N LEU A 4 26.29 17.83 30.21
CA LEU A 4 25.49 18.37 29.09
C LEU A 4 25.42 17.36 27.97
N PRO A 5 24.29 17.26 27.23
CA PRO A 5 24.16 16.35 26.08
C PRO A 5 25.01 16.88 24.91
N ARG A 6 25.76 15.96 24.29
CA ARG A 6 26.59 16.26 23.10
C ARG A 6 25.68 16.60 21.90
N ASN A 7 26.02 17.73 21.28
CA ASN A 7 25.47 18.13 19.98
C ASN A 7 25.60 16.99 18.94
N ILE A 8 24.48 16.52 18.41
CA ILE A 8 24.45 15.68 17.23
C ILE A 8 24.61 16.61 16.02
N PRO A 9 25.61 16.42 15.17
CA PRO A 9 25.74 17.22 13.95
C PRO A 9 24.55 16.97 13.03
N PRO A 10 24.08 18.00 12.29
CA PRO A 10 23.00 17.83 11.32
C PRO A 10 23.45 16.86 10.22
N SER A 11 22.60 15.90 9.91
CA SER A 11 22.78 15.00 8.78
C SER A 11 22.96 15.82 7.50
N ASN A 12 24.03 15.55 6.76
CA ASN A 12 24.28 16.13 5.43
C ASN A 12 23.12 15.79 4.50
N HIS A 13 22.16 16.70 4.38
CA HIS A 13 21.22 16.70 3.27
C HIS A 13 21.99 17.17 2.03
N ASN A 14 22.46 16.21 1.22
CA ASN A 14 22.87 16.51 -0.12
C ASN A 14 21.68 17.17 -0.83
N SER A 15 21.83 18.43 -1.20
CA SER A 15 20.88 19.17 -2.03
C SER A 15 20.65 18.40 -3.32
N ILE A 16 19.46 17.75 -3.39
CA ILE A 16 19.01 17.09 -4.61
C ILE A 16 18.72 18.18 -5.63
N SER A 17 19.34 18.04 -6.78
CA SER A 17 19.29 18.91 -7.96
C SER A 17 17.87 19.40 -8.25
N ASN A 18 17.75 20.67 -8.63
CA ASN A 18 16.60 21.29 -9.30
C ASN A 18 16.20 20.48 -10.54
N GLY A 19 15.37 19.45 -10.36
CA GLY A 19 14.89 18.52 -11.39
C GLY A 19 13.37 18.40 -11.30
N ALA A 20 12.73 18.30 -12.44
CA ALA A 20 11.31 18.21 -12.70
C ALA A 20 10.46 17.63 -11.57
N SER A 21 9.36 18.30 -11.22
CA SER A 21 8.35 17.92 -10.22
C SER A 21 8.04 16.42 -10.22
N LEU A 22 7.96 15.80 -9.03
CA LEU A 22 7.52 14.42 -8.86
C LEU A 22 6.05 14.28 -9.26
N ASP A 23 5.73 13.22 -10.00
CA ASP A 23 4.34 12.88 -10.29
C ASP A 23 3.70 12.18 -9.09
N PHE A 24 4.48 11.37 -8.35
CA PHE A 24 3.97 10.48 -7.31
C PHE A 24 4.97 10.39 -6.15
N LEU A 25 4.57 10.81 -4.97
CA LEU A 25 5.30 10.61 -3.72
C LEU A 25 4.53 9.64 -2.83
N ALA A 26 5.05 8.43 -2.66
CA ALA A 26 4.52 7.51 -1.64
C ALA A 26 5.07 7.87 -0.25
N VAL A 27 4.22 7.82 0.76
CA VAL A 27 4.56 8.07 2.17
C VAL A 27 4.04 6.91 3.01
N GLY A 28 4.91 6.24 3.73
CA GLY A 28 4.54 5.10 4.58
C GLY A 28 5.73 4.24 4.96
N ASP A 29 5.45 3.12 5.61
CA ASP A 29 6.50 2.20 6.03
C ASP A 29 7.12 1.44 4.85
N ILE A 30 8.42 1.20 4.96
CA ILE A 30 9.18 0.26 4.16
C ILE A 30 9.62 -0.90 5.05
N THR A 31 9.60 -2.11 4.53
CA THR A 31 9.90 -3.31 5.30
C THR A 31 10.64 -4.36 4.46
N THR A 32 11.15 -5.36 5.15
CA THR A 32 11.65 -6.60 4.56
C THR A 32 10.68 -7.72 4.91
N ASP A 33 10.24 -8.49 3.93
CA ASP A 33 9.39 -9.67 4.14
C ASP A 33 10.20 -10.95 3.93
N ALA A 34 10.27 -11.80 4.95
CA ALA A 34 10.84 -13.15 4.87
C ALA A 34 9.69 -14.15 4.70
N PHE A 35 9.49 -14.64 3.50
CA PHE A 35 8.51 -15.69 3.20
C PHE A 35 9.04 -17.03 3.65
N ILE A 36 8.25 -17.79 4.39
CA ILE A 36 8.53 -19.16 4.82
C ILE A 36 7.38 -20.03 4.31
N ARG A 37 7.66 -20.88 3.31
CA ARG A 37 6.70 -21.84 2.80
C ARG A 37 6.64 -23.03 3.74
N LEU A 38 5.56 -23.12 4.49
CA LEU A 38 5.35 -24.25 5.41
C LEU A 38 5.04 -25.52 4.63
N LYS A 39 5.66 -26.63 5.03
CA LYS A 39 5.41 -27.95 4.46
C LYS A 39 4.17 -28.58 5.06
N ASP A 40 4.10 -28.55 6.40
CA ASP A 40 3.01 -29.09 7.19
C ASP A 40 2.52 -28.04 8.18
N ALA A 41 1.23 -27.72 8.15
CA ALA A 41 0.54 -26.93 9.15
C ALA A 41 -0.89 -27.45 9.29
N LYS A 42 -1.49 -27.24 10.46
CA LYS A 42 -2.92 -27.49 10.62
C LYS A 42 -3.66 -26.16 10.56
N VAL A 43 -4.71 -26.12 9.76
CA VAL A 43 -5.64 -25.00 9.77
C VAL A 43 -6.85 -25.42 10.57
N ASN A 44 -7.14 -24.69 11.64
CA ASN A 44 -8.30 -24.90 12.49
C ASN A 44 -9.26 -23.72 12.29
N CYS A 45 -10.43 -24.00 11.75
CA CYS A 45 -11.47 -22.99 11.52
C CYS A 45 -12.61 -23.24 12.49
N ASP A 46 -13.09 -22.19 13.16
CA ASP A 46 -14.38 -22.22 13.86
C ASP A 46 -15.51 -22.38 12.82
N LEU A 47 -16.76 -22.52 13.29
CA LEU A 47 -17.97 -22.60 12.45
C LEU A 47 -18.10 -21.38 11.50
N ASP A 48 -17.44 -20.29 11.81
CA ASP A 48 -17.27 -19.10 10.96
C ASP A 48 -15.88 -19.18 10.29
N GLU A 49 -15.83 -19.56 9.01
CA GLU A 49 -14.59 -19.68 8.21
C GLU A 49 -13.73 -18.40 8.20
N SER A 50 -14.26 -17.27 8.67
CA SER A 50 -13.50 -16.03 8.84
C SER A 50 -12.49 -16.05 9.99
N LYS A 51 -12.51 -17.07 10.85
CA LYS A 51 -11.67 -17.21 12.05
C LYS A 51 -10.73 -18.41 12.02
N CYS A 52 -10.21 -18.74 10.85
CA CYS A 52 -9.24 -19.83 10.75
C CYS A 52 -7.90 -19.44 11.41
N GLN A 53 -7.31 -20.40 12.10
CA GLN A 53 -6.01 -20.27 12.77
C GLN A 53 -5.02 -21.27 12.16
N ILE A 54 -3.79 -20.81 11.92
CA ILE A 54 -2.69 -21.71 11.60
C ILE A 54 -2.09 -22.24 12.91
N CYS A 55 -1.97 -23.56 13.02
CA CYS A 55 -1.44 -24.23 14.20
C CYS A 55 -0.17 -25.01 13.84
N LEU A 56 0.85 -24.85 14.67
CA LEU A 56 2.12 -25.56 14.58
C LEU A 56 2.34 -26.36 15.88
N SER A 57 3.09 -27.46 15.81
CA SER A 57 3.42 -28.27 16.98
C SER A 57 4.27 -27.49 17.97
N PHE A 58 3.76 -27.33 19.19
CA PHE A 58 4.46 -26.58 20.24
C PHE A 58 5.73 -27.35 20.69
N GLY A 59 6.85 -26.63 20.75
CA GLY A 59 8.13 -27.19 21.23
C GLY A 59 8.83 -28.12 20.24
N ASP A 60 8.34 -28.23 19.01
CA ASP A 60 8.86 -29.14 18.00
C ASP A 60 9.68 -28.41 16.91
N LYS A 61 10.39 -29.18 16.09
CA LYS A 61 11.09 -28.71 14.89
C LYS A 61 10.16 -28.86 13.69
N VAL A 62 9.57 -27.77 13.26
CA VAL A 62 8.63 -27.78 12.14
C VAL A 62 9.38 -27.58 10.82
N PRO A 63 9.34 -28.56 9.88
CA PRO A 63 9.99 -28.43 8.59
C PRO A 63 9.27 -27.42 7.69
N TYR A 64 10.03 -26.74 6.86
CA TYR A 64 9.50 -25.86 5.80
C TYR A 64 10.10 -26.25 4.43
N GLU A 65 9.43 -25.84 3.33
CA GLU A 65 9.89 -26.19 1.99
C GLU A 65 11.03 -25.27 1.54
N PHE A 66 10.83 -23.97 1.65
CA PHE A 66 11.84 -22.95 1.32
C PHE A 66 11.56 -21.66 2.07
N ALA A 67 12.56 -20.79 2.12
CA ALA A 67 12.42 -19.42 2.57
C ALA A 67 13.00 -18.47 1.53
N GLU A 68 12.36 -17.30 1.38
CA GLU A 68 12.81 -16.25 0.49
C GLU A 68 12.63 -14.88 1.13
N VAL A 69 13.68 -14.04 1.09
CA VAL A 69 13.66 -12.69 1.65
C VAL A 69 13.50 -11.66 0.54
N ILE A 70 12.49 -10.80 0.66
CA ILE A 70 12.19 -9.73 -0.29
C ILE A 70 12.35 -8.40 0.44
N TYR A 71 13.26 -7.57 -0.06
CA TYR A 71 13.58 -6.27 0.50
C TYR A 71 12.79 -5.14 -0.16
N GLY A 72 12.53 -4.08 0.58
CA GLY A 72 11.91 -2.88 0.05
C GLY A 72 10.45 -3.06 -0.33
N VAL A 73 9.69 -3.75 0.51
CA VAL A 73 8.25 -3.95 0.38
C VAL A 73 7.48 -3.14 1.42
N GLY A 74 6.18 -3.31 1.48
CA GLY A 74 5.24 -2.53 2.28
C GLY A 74 4.34 -1.69 1.38
N ASN A 75 3.15 -1.31 1.85
CA ASN A 75 2.12 -0.71 1.01
C ASN A 75 2.62 0.51 0.22
N ALA A 76 3.31 1.46 0.89
CA ALA A 76 3.87 2.65 0.24
C ALA A 76 4.99 2.30 -0.75
N ALA A 77 5.91 1.40 -0.37
CA ALA A 77 6.99 0.94 -1.24
C ALA A 77 6.44 0.23 -2.49
N ASN A 78 5.44 -0.65 -2.32
CA ASN A 78 4.77 -1.33 -3.43
C ASN A 78 4.09 -0.33 -4.38
N ALA A 79 3.45 0.70 -3.82
CA ALA A 79 2.81 1.76 -4.60
C ALA A 79 3.83 2.59 -5.39
N ALA A 80 4.96 2.95 -4.78
CA ALA A 80 6.02 3.69 -5.46
C ALA A 80 6.62 2.90 -6.64
N VAL A 81 6.85 1.58 -6.46
CA VAL A 81 7.34 0.69 -7.52
C VAL A 81 6.32 0.55 -8.65
N ALA A 82 5.03 0.39 -8.33
CA ALA A 82 3.98 0.31 -9.34
C ALA A 82 3.91 1.60 -10.18
N ALA A 83 3.96 2.77 -9.53
CA ALA A 83 3.97 4.06 -10.20
C ALA A 83 5.18 4.23 -11.12
N ALA A 84 6.38 3.86 -10.66
CA ALA A 84 7.60 3.88 -11.47
C ALA A 84 7.52 2.96 -12.69
N LYS A 85 7.02 1.72 -12.53
CA LYS A 85 6.80 0.78 -13.65
C LYS A 85 5.80 1.31 -14.68
N LEU A 86 4.83 2.11 -14.25
CA LEU A 86 3.89 2.79 -15.13
C LEU A 86 4.43 4.09 -15.73
N GLY A 87 5.71 4.40 -15.48
CA GLY A 87 6.44 5.50 -16.10
C GLY A 87 6.20 6.86 -15.44
N LEU A 88 5.72 6.90 -14.20
CA LEU A 88 5.64 8.11 -13.39
C LEU A 88 6.99 8.39 -12.70
N LYS A 89 7.32 9.67 -12.50
CA LYS A 89 8.42 10.08 -11.63
C LYS A 89 7.99 9.83 -10.18
N SER A 90 8.42 8.70 -9.65
CA SER A 90 7.98 8.18 -8.35
C SER A 90 9.08 8.28 -7.30
N ALA A 91 8.72 8.68 -6.09
CA ALA A 91 9.59 8.70 -4.92
C ALA A 91 8.92 8.01 -3.72
N LEU A 92 9.74 7.60 -2.76
CA LEU A 92 9.29 7.05 -1.48
C LEU A 92 9.87 7.85 -0.31
N ALA A 93 9.01 8.41 0.54
CA ALA A 93 9.35 8.95 1.83
C ALA A 93 9.05 7.90 2.92
N ALA A 94 10.08 7.36 3.52
CA ALA A 94 10.00 6.29 4.49
C ALA A 94 11.19 6.33 5.45
N ASP A 95 11.09 5.61 6.56
CA ASP A 95 12.15 5.44 7.55
C ASP A 95 12.52 3.96 7.67
N THR A 96 13.83 3.68 7.77
CA THR A 96 14.36 2.33 7.95
C THR A 96 15.65 2.37 8.76
N GLY A 97 16.13 1.24 9.25
CA GLY A 97 17.41 1.14 9.95
C GLY A 97 18.61 1.33 9.01
N ASP A 98 19.75 1.75 9.58
CA ASP A 98 21.05 1.74 8.89
C ASP A 98 21.74 0.35 9.03
N ASP A 99 20.94 -0.70 8.96
CA ASP A 99 21.36 -2.09 8.95
C ASP A 99 21.36 -2.68 7.54
N GLU A 100 21.72 -3.95 7.40
CA GLU A 100 21.77 -4.62 6.11
C GLU A 100 20.39 -4.70 5.43
N PRO A 101 19.27 -5.06 6.12
CA PRO A 101 17.94 -5.04 5.53
C PRO A 101 17.53 -3.64 5.03
N GLY A 102 17.81 -2.58 5.78
CA GLY A 102 17.48 -1.21 5.38
C GLY A 102 18.25 -0.76 4.13
N LYS A 103 19.56 -1.03 4.08
CA LYS A 103 20.39 -0.74 2.90
C LYS A 103 19.94 -1.51 1.66
N LYS A 104 19.63 -2.80 1.82
CA LYS A 104 19.09 -3.64 0.73
C LYS A 104 17.70 -3.17 0.28
N SER A 105 16.85 -2.75 1.21
CA SER A 105 15.52 -2.20 0.90
C SER A 105 15.62 -0.91 0.09
N ARG A 106 16.48 0.02 0.50
CA ARG A 106 16.75 1.25 -0.25
C ARG A 106 17.32 0.97 -1.65
N GLU A 107 18.24 0.01 -1.76
CA GLU A 107 18.80 -0.39 -3.04
C GLU A 107 17.77 -1.08 -3.95
N ALA A 108 16.88 -1.90 -3.40
CA ALA A 108 15.78 -2.51 -4.14
C ALA A 108 14.85 -1.45 -4.75
N MET A 109 14.50 -0.40 -3.98
CA MET A 109 13.72 0.74 -4.47
C MET A 109 14.43 1.46 -5.62
N ARG A 110 15.73 1.76 -5.44
CA ARG A 110 16.52 2.41 -6.48
C ARG A 110 16.57 1.59 -7.79
N LYS A 111 16.77 0.27 -7.70
CA LYS A 111 16.73 -0.65 -8.84
C LYS A 111 15.36 -0.70 -9.52
N ALA A 112 14.29 -0.50 -8.78
CA ALA A 112 12.93 -0.43 -9.31
C ALA A 112 12.58 0.92 -9.95
N GLY A 113 13.53 1.88 -9.99
CA GLY A 113 13.32 3.21 -10.58
C GLY A 113 12.61 4.21 -9.67
N VAL A 114 12.57 3.94 -8.35
CA VAL A 114 12.01 4.84 -7.35
C VAL A 114 13.12 5.78 -6.84
N GLU A 115 12.84 7.08 -6.75
CA GLU A 115 13.73 8.05 -6.09
C GLU A 115 13.79 7.75 -4.59
N THR A 116 15.01 7.59 -4.06
CA THR A 116 15.27 7.10 -2.70
C THR A 116 15.90 8.14 -1.77
N GLY A 117 16.05 9.37 -2.23
CA GLY A 117 16.64 10.46 -1.44
C GLY A 117 15.82 10.82 -0.18
N TYR A 118 14.56 10.41 -0.14
CA TYR A 118 13.64 10.65 0.99
C TYR A 118 13.46 9.41 1.88
N ILE A 119 14.25 8.35 1.68
CA ILE A 119 14.32 7.21 2.60
C ILE A 119 15.40 7.51 3.63
N SER A 120 14.98 7.77 4.87
CA SER A 120 15.87 8.06 6.02
C SER A 120 16.42 6.75 6.59
N LEU A 121 17.76 6.70 6.79
CA LEU A 121 18.43 5.60 7.47
C LEU A 121 18.76 6.00 8.91
N HIS A 122 18.27 5.24 9.89
CA HIS A 122 18.42 5.53 11.31
C HIS A 122 19.48 4.61 11.95
N HIS A 123 20.58 5.20 12.42
CA HIS A 123 21.63 4.45 13.09
C HIS A 123 21.14 3.93 14.45
N GLY A 124 21.43 2.65 14.75
CA GLY A 124 21.08 2.01 16.02
C GLY A 124 19.61 1.59 16.16
N ILE A 125 18.78 1.83 15.14
CA ILE A 125 17.40 1.32 15.08
C ILE A 125 17.35 0.24 14.00
N PRO A 126 16.86 -0.98 14.27
CA PRO A 126 16.70 -2.02 13.25
C PRO A 126 15.66 -1.63 12.20
N SER A 127 15.76 -2.22 11.03
CA SER A 127 14.72 -2.09 9.99
C SER A 127 13.46 -2.86 10.35
N ASN A 128 12.30 -2.41 9.85
CA ASN A 128 11.08 -3.20 9.91
C ASN A 128 11.29 -4.55 9.21
N TYR A 129 10.87 -5.62 9.86
CA TYR A 129 11.09 -6.97 9.36
C TYR A 129 9.88 -7.86 9.68
N HIS A 130 9.28 -8.43 8.66
CA HIS A 130 8.13 -9.31 8.81
C HIS A 130 8.49 -10.75 8.44
N PHE A 131 7.88 -11.71 9.13
CA PHE A 131 7.91 -13.10 8.71
C PHE A 131 6.53 -13.46 8.14
N VAL A 132 6.52 -13.91 6.91
CA VAL A 132 5.30 -14.30 6.19
C VAL A 132 5.22 -15.81 6.18
N LEU A 133 4.45 -16.36 7.11
CA LEU A 133 4.14 -17.78 7.14
C LEU A 133 3.14 -18.07 6.04
N TRP A 134 3.56 -18.79 5.02
CA TRP A 134 2.77 -19.08 3.84
C TRP A 134 2.41 -20.56 3.80
N TYR A 135 1.12 -20.85 3.82
CA TYR A 135 0.56 -22.18 3.74
C TYR A 135 -0.58 -22.21 2.73
N GLU A 136 -0.58 -23.17 1.80
CA GLU A 136 -1.50 -23.24 0.66
C GLU A 136 -1.48 -21.93 -0.15
N SER A 137 -2.62 -21.26 -0.33
CA SER A 137 -2.74 -19.96 -1.02
C SER A 137 -2.78 -18.76 -0.06
N GLU A 138 -2.80 -19.01 1.27
CA GLU A 138 -2.98 -17.98 2.29
C GLU A 138 -1.68 -17.75 3.10
N ARG A 139 -1.65 -16.64 3.84
CA ARG A 139 -0.52 -16.26 4.67
C ARG A 139 -0.97 -15.69 6.01
N THR A 140 -0.13 -15.92 7.00
CA THR A 140 -0.15 -15.23 8.30
C THR A 140 1.13 -14.42 8.41
N ILE A 141 1.04 -13.14 8.72
CA ILE A 141 2.20 -12.25 8.78
C ILE A 141 2.51 -11.93 10.24
N LEU A 142 3.71 -12.28 10.68
CA LEU A 142 4.27 -11.84 11.95
C LEU A 142 4.88 -10.46 11.73
N VAL A 143 4.19 -9.44 12.23
CA VAL A 143 4.53 -8.03 11.99
C VAL A 143 5.41 -7.50 13.12
N LYS A 144 6.51 -6.85 12.74
CA LYS A 144 7.33 -6.06 13.67
C LYS A 144 7.64 -4.70 13.04
N HIS A 145 7.11 -3.64 13.65
CA HIS A 145 7.42 -2.26 13.30
C HIS A 145 8.32 -1.65 14.36
N GLU A 146 9.37 -1.00 13.91
CA GLU A 146 10.26 -0.21 14.77
C GLU A 146 9.73 1.23 14.91
N LYS A 147 10.10 1.87 16.02
CA LYS A 147 9.73 3.26 16.26
C LYS A 147 10.85 4.16 15.74
N PHE A 148 10.58 4.86 14.66
CA PHE A 148 11.51 5.82 14.07
C PHE A 148 11.18 7.26 14.51
N PRO A 149 12.18 8.13 14.69
CA PRO A 149 11.97 9.57 14.93
C PRO A 149 11.61 10.27 13.62
N ARG A 150 10.38 10.02 13.14
CA ARG A 150 9.89 10.45 11.83
C ARG A 150 9.81 11.97 11.72
N ARG A 151 10.21 12.48 10.56
CA ARG A 151 10.01 13.85 10.11
C ARG A 151 9.59 13.86 8.66
N PHE A 152 8.60 14.68 8.35
CA PHE A 152 8.21 14.83 6.95
C PHE A 152 9.34 15.53 6.19
N PRO A 153 9.85 14.99 5.07
CA PRO A 153 11.00 15.52 4.37
C PRO A 153 10.71 16.92 3.79
N ASP A 154 11.75 17.75 3.72
CA ASP A 154 11.70 18.98 2.92
C ASP A 154 11.76 18.60 1.44
N ILE A 155 10.63 18.69 0.78
CA ILE A 155 10.42 18.25 -0.59
C ILE A 155 9.57 19.25 -1.38
N SER A 156 9.97 19.51 -2.62
CA SER A 156 9.13 20.26 -3.55
C SER A 156 7.79 19.56 -3.77
N PRO A 157 6.67 20.29 -3.85
CA PRO A 157 5.35 19.70 -3.93
C PRO A 157 5.21 18.71 -5.08
N PRO A 158 4.89 17.41 -4.80
CA PRO A 158 4.55 16.45 -5.84
C PRO A 158 3.15 16.73 -6.38
N LYS A 159 2.81 16.21 -7.56
CA LYS A 159 1.43 16.28 -8.06
C LYS A 159 0.48 15.46 -7.18
N PHE A 160 0.91 14.24 -6.83
CA PHE A 160 0.16 13.34 -5.96
C PHE A 160 1.00 12.89 -4.78
N LEU A 161 0.42 12.94 -3.57
CA LEU A 161 0.95 12.34 -2.35
C LEU A 161 0.10 11.12 -2.04
N TYR A 162 0.73 9.94 -2.02
CA TYR A 162 0.09 8.68 -1.71
C TYR A 162 0.45 8.27 -0.29
N LEU A 163 -0.44 8.57 0.67
CA LEU A 163 -0.28 8.18 2.08
C LEU A 163 -0.83 6.78 2.29
N SER A 164 0.02 5.89 2.79
CA SER A 164 -0.34 4.52 3.06
C SER A 164 0.06 4.08 4.47
N SER A 165 0.13 2.77 4.71
CA SER A 165 0.35 2.17 6.03
C SER A 165 1.55 2.77 6.76
N LEU A 166 1.32 3.16 8.00
CA LEU A 166 2.31 3.60 8.98
C LEU A 166 2.10 2.80 10.27
N GLY A 167 3.20 2.51 11.00
CA GLY A 167 3.17 1.82 12.28
C GLY A 167 2.47 2.62 13.39
N GLU A 168 2.52 2.08 14.61
CA GLU A 168 1.96 2.73 15.80
C GLU A 168 2.68 4.05 16.12
N ASP A 169 2.04 4.88 16.94
CA ASP A 169 2.60 6.15 17.45
C ASP A 169 2.97 7.19 16.36
N THR A 170 2.26 7.17 15.23
CA THR A 170 2.50 8.08 14.10
C THR A 170 1.53 9.28 14.01
N ALA A 171 0.74 9.54 15.05
CA ALA A 171 -0.21 10.66 15.04
C ALA A 171 0.48 12.03 14.81
N GLY A 172 1.65 12.25 15.43
CA GLY A 172 2.45 13.48 15.22
C GLY A 172 2.93 13.62 13.77
N TYR A 173 3.34 12.51 13.15
CA TYR A 173 3.76 12.49 11.76
C TYR A 173 2.59 12.77 10.79
N HIS A 174 1.39 12.28 11.09
CA HIS A 174 0.18 12.64 10.32
C HIS A 174 -0.12 14.13 10.39
N LEU A 175 0.10 14.79 11.55
CA LEU A 175 -0.05 16.24 11.68
C LEU A 175 0.98 17.01 10.83
N GLU A 176 2.23 16.52 10.73
CA GLU A 176 3.25 17.12 9.86
C GLU A 176 2.81 17.02 8.38
N ILE A 177 2.28 15.86 7.95
CA ILE A 177 1.73 15.64 6.60
C ILE A 177 0.55 16.56 6.34
N GLU A 178 -0.39 16.65 7.29
CA GLU A 178 -1.55 17.55 7.18
C GLU A 178 -1.13 19.01 7.05
N ASN A 179 -0.16 19.46 7.86
CA ASN A 179 0.39 20.81 7.78
C ASN A 179 1.08 21.08 6.43
N TYR A 180 1.80 20.10 5.89
CA TYR A 180 2.39 20.19 4.56
C TYR A 180 1.33 20.32 3.47
N LEU A 181 0.30 19.47 3.49
CA LEU A 181 -0.81 19.51 2.54
C LEU A 181 -1.63 20.81 2.62
N ARG A 182 -1.75 21.42 3.81
CA ARG A 182 -2.42 22.71 4.01
C ARG A 182 -1.65 23.85 3.33
N LYS A 183 -0.31 23.79 3.35
CA LYS A 183 0.56 24.77 2.67
C LYS A 183 0.57 24.58 1.15
N HIS A 184 0.22 23.38 0.67
CA HIS A 184 0.26 23.01 -0.74
C HIS A 184 -1.11 22.46 -1.20
N PRO A 185 -2.12 23.34 -1.41
CA PRO A 185 -3.50 22.94 -1.69
C PRO A 185 -3.66 22.22 -3.04
N ASP A 186 -2.75 22.38 -3.98
CA ASP A 186 -2.79 21.76 -5.31
C ASP A 186 -2.40 20.28 -5.32
N ILE A 187 -1.71 19.79 -4.26
CA ILE A 187 -1.35 18.37 -4.14
C ILE A 187 -2.62 17.54 -4.03
N GLN A 188 -2.74 16.50 -4.85
CA GLN A 188 -3.81 15.52 -4.74
C GLN A 188 -3.41 14.43 -3.72
N LEU A 189 -4.12 14.37 -2.60
CA LEU A 189 -3.88 13.34 -1.59
C LEU A 189 -4.62 12.06 -1.98
N VAL A 190 -3.88 10.96 -2.04
CA VAL A 190 -4.41 9.60 -2.09
C VAL A 190 -4.19 8.97 -0.72
N PHE A 191 -5.24 8.39 -0.13
CA PHE A 191 -5.15 7.76 1.17
C PHE A 191 -5.59 6.30 1.12
N GLN A 192 -4.64 5.40 1.38
CA GLN A 192 -4.86 3.97 1.58
C GLN A 192 -4.44 3.61 3.00
N PRO A 193 -5.35 3.68 3.98
CA PRO A 193 -5.00 3.46 5.39
C PRO A 193 -4.57 2.02 5.67
N GLY A 194 -3.55 1.87 6.52
CA GLY A 194 -3.19 0.58 7.11
C GLY A 194 -3.90 0.33 8.45
N THR A 195 -3.63 -0.85 9.02
CA THR A 195 -4.28 -1.31 10.27
C THR A 195 -4.18 -0.31 11.42
N PHE A 196 -3.02 0.31 11.63
CA PHE A 196 -2.82 1.25 12.72
C PHE A 196 -3.54 2.58 12.50
N GLN A 197 -3.61 3.06 11.26
CA GLN A 197 -4.38 4.25 10.89
C GLN A 197 -5.88 4.02 11.06
N ILE A 198 -6.38 2.82 10.71
CA ILE A 198 -7.77 2.43 10.99
C ILE A 198 -8.05 2.41 12.49
N LYS A 199 -7.12 1.92 13.32
CA LYS A 199 -7.23 1.95 14.79
C LYS A 199 -7.18 3.38 15.35
N LEU A 200 -6.43 4.30 14.75
CA LEU A 200 -6.44 5.72 15.14
C LEU A 200 -7.83 6.34 14.97
N GLY A 201 -8.56 5.90 13.97
CA GLY A 201 -9.96 6.28 13.72
C GLY A 201 -10.12 7.62 13.00
N LEU A 202 -11.35 7.86 12.55
CA LEU A 202 -11.74 9.04 11.76
C LEU A 202 -11.39 10.36 12.46
N GLU A 203 -11.70 10.47 13.75
CA GLU A 203 -11.54 11.73 14.50
C GLU A 203 -10.09 12.22 14.54
N LYS A 204 -9.14 11.31 14.80
CA LYS A 204 -7.72 11.67 14.88
C LYS A 204 -7.09 11.97 13.52
N LEU A 205 -7.70 11.47 12.44
CA LEU A 205 -7.25 11.65 11.07
C LEU A 205 -8.21 12.51 10.24
N ARG A 206 -9.09 13.28 10.90
CA ARG A 206 -10.14 14.10 10.27
C ARG A 206 -9.59 14.95 9.13
N GLY A 207 -8.53 15.70 9.36
CA GLY A 207 -7.91 16.57 8.35
C GLY A 207 -7.33 15.79 7.15
N ILE A 208 -6.85 14.57 7.37
CA ILE A 208 -6.41 13.67 6.28
C ILE A 208 -7.61 13.24 5.44
N TYR A 209 -8.71 12.75 6.07
CA TYR A 209 -9.91 12.33 5.34
C TYR A 209 -10.52 13.47 4.52
N GLU A 210 -10.71 14.64 5.12
CA GLU A 210 -11.29 15.82 4.46
C GLU A 210 -10.42 16.31 3.28
N ARG A 211 -9.10 16.14 3.38
CA ARG A 211 -8.14 16.55 2.34
C ARG A 211 -8.00 15.52 1.23
N THR A 212 -8.49 14.28 1.43
CA THR A 212 -8.30 13.16 0.52
C THR A 212 -9.02 13.36 -0.81
N SER A 213 -8.27 13.32 -1.91
CA SER A 213 -8.82 13.32 -3.27
C SER A 213 -9.27 11.92 -3.69
N ILE A 214 -8.47 10.89 -3.39
CA ILE A 214 -8.78 9.48 -3.68
C ILE A 214 -8.57 8.66 -2.42
N PHE A 215 -9.61 8.02 -1.95
CA PHE A 215 -9.56 7.07 -0.85
C PHE A 215 -9.65 5.64 -1.38
N VAL A 216 -8.77 4.75 -0.94
CA VAL A 216 -8.77 3.34 -1.35
C VAL A 216 -8.69 2.43 -0.13
N ALA A 217 -9.64 1.51 -0.01
CA ALA A 217 -9.62 0.47 1.01
C ALA A 217 -10.44 -0.75 0.56
N ASN A 218 -10.31 -1.88 1.25
CA ASN A 218 -11.21 -2.98 1.00
C ASN A 218 -12.53 -2.80 1.76
N ARG A 219 -13.55 -3.57 1.37
CA ARG A 219 -14.90 -3.48 1.93
C ARG A 219 -14.94 -3.64 3.44
N GLU A 220 -14.15 -4.57 3.99
CA GLU A 220 -14.09 -4.81 5.44
C GLU A 220 -13.41 -3.67 6.19
N GLU A 221 -12.35 -3.10 5.62
CA GLU A 221 -11.68 -1.93 6.17
C GLU A 221 -12.59 -0.72 6.22
N VAL A 222 -13.35 -0.45 5.15
CA VAL A 222 -14.34 0.64 5.13
C VAL A 222 -15.41 0.41 6.21
N GLY A 223 -15.92 -0.82 6.34
CA GLY A 223 -16.86 -1.17 7.41
C GLY A 223 -16.29 -0.90 8.80
N ARG A 224 -15.01 -1.26 9.04
CA ARG A 224 -14.33 -0.99 10.33
C ARG A 224 -14.11 0.51 10.57
N ILE A 225 -13.72 1.27 9.56
CA ILE A 225 -13.53 2.73 9.66
C ILE A 225 -14.84 3.42 10.04
N LEU A 226 -15.94 3.03 9.40
CA LEU A 226 -17.27 3.61 9.63
C LEU A 226 -18.00 3.02 10.85
N GLY A 227 -17.47 1.94 11.43
CA GLY A 227 -18.14 1.25 12.55
C GLY A 227 -19.46 0.57 12.15
N ILE A 228 -19.65 0.20 10.89
CA ILE A 228 -20.89 -0.38 10.36
C ILE A 228 -20.67 -1.74 9.71
N LYS A 229 -21.70 -2.58 9.81
CA LYS A 229 -21.73 -3.89 9.14
C LYS A 229 -22.79 -3.83 8.03
N THR A 230 -22.34 -3.76 6.79
CA THR A 230 -23.23 -3.88 5.62
C THR A 230 -22.49 -4.61 4.51
N THR A 231 -23.25 -5.30 3.67
CA THR A 231 -22.76 -5.94 2.45
C THR A 231 -22.93 -5.06 1.20
N ASP A 232 -23.68 -3.96 1.32
CA ASP A 232 -23.88 -2.99 0.23
C ASP A 232 -22.66 -2.08 0.09
N THR A 233 -21.84 -2.34 -0.92
CA THR A 233 -20.65 -1.55 -1.21
C THR A 233 -20.97 -0.13 -1.67
N GLY A 234 -22.12 0.07 -2.33
CA GLY A 234 -22.60 1.41 -2.72
C GLY A 234 -22.96 2.27 -1.51
N ASP A 235 -23.60 1.68 -0.49
CA ASP A 235 -23.89 2.37 0.78
C ASP A 235 -22.60 2.73 1.53
N LEU A 236 -21.63 1.81 1.59
CA LEU A 236 -20.32 2.09 2.16
C LEU A 236 -19.62 3.23 1.44
N ALA A 237 -19.64 3.25 0.12
CA ALA A 237 -18.99 4.30 -0.68
C ALA A 237 -19.64 5.68 -0.42
N ARG A 238 -20.96 5.76 -0.37
CA ARG A 238 -21.68 7.01 -0.06
C ARG A 238 -21.35 7.53 1.34
N LYS A 239 -21.37 6.64 2.35
CA LYS A 239 -21.05 7.00 3.74
C LYS A 239 -19.58 7.42 3.90
N MET A 240 -18.66 6.68 3.28
CA MET A 240 -17.24 7.05 3.32
C MET A 240 -16.96 8.40 2.64
N ARG A 241 -17.68 8.71 1.56
CA ARG A 241 -17.59 10.02 0.92
C ARG A 241 -18.07 11.17 1.82
N ALA A 242 -19.09 10.92 2.63
CA ALA A 242 -19.60 11.92 3.59
C ALA A 242 -18.56 12.28 4.68
N GLU A 243 -17.55 11.43 4.90
CA GLU A 243 -16.43 11.68 5.81
C GLU A 243 -15.33 12.58 5.21
N GLY A 244 -15.47 13.02 3.93
CA GLY A 244 -14.58 14.00 3.30
C GLY A 244 -13.97 13.61 1.95
N PRO A 245 -13.50 12.39 1.71
CA PRO A 245 -12.81 12.05 0.46
C PRO A 245 -13.67 12.25 -0.78
N ARG A 246 -13.04 12.68 -1.90
CA ARG A 246 -13.78 13.03 -3.12
C ARG A 246 -14.13 11.85 -4.00
N LEU A 247 -13.19 10.92 -4.18
CA LEU A 247 -13.35 9.69 -4.94
C LEU A 247 -13.10 8.50 -4.00
N ILE A 248 -14.07 7.62 -3.89
CA ILE A 248 -14.01 6.43 -3.03
C ILE A 248 -13.78 5.22 -3.92
N VAL A 249 -12.75 4.45 -3.64
CA VAL A 249 -12.45 3.18 -4.30
C VAL A 249 -12.51 2.05 -3.27
N ILE A 250 -13.38 1.08 -3.50
CA ILE A 250 -13.56 -0.07 -2.60
C ILE A 250 -13.27 -1.35 -3.36
N THR A 251 -12.25 -2.08 -2.90
CA THR A 251 -11.95 -3.43 -3.41
C THR A 251 -12.71 -4.48 -2.61
N ASP A 252 -13.19 -5.53 -3.28
CA ASP A 252 -13.92 -6.63 -2.65
C ASP A 252 -13.37 -8.01 -3.07
N GLY A 253 -12.05 -8.10 -3.19
CA GLY A 253 -11.33 -9.32 -3.54
C GLY A 253 -11.87 -9.97 -4.82
N PRO A 254 -12.25 -11.27 -4.78
CA PRO A 254 -12.77 -11.98 -5.96
C PRO A 254 -14.14 -11.49 -6.43
N ARG A 255 -14.79 -10.57 -5.72
CA ARG A 255 -16.06 -9.97 -6.12
C ARG A 255 -15.90 -8.70 -6.96
N GLY A 256 -14.66 -8.20 -7.15
CA GLY A 256 -14.38 -7.05 -7.98
C GLY A 256 -14.07 -5.76 -7.20
N ALA A 257 -14.26 -4.62 -7.84
CA ALA A 257 -13.98 -3.32 -7.24
C ALA A 257 -14.98 -2.25 -7.71
N TYR A 258 -15.14 -1.24 -6.86
CA TYR A 258 -16.08 -0.16 -7.05
C TYR A 258 -15.37 1.19 -6.95
N ALA A 259 -15.85 2.19 -7.70
CA ALA A 259 -15.42 3.57 -7.56
C ALA A 259 -16.62 4.51 -7.59
N TYR A 260 -16.68 5.44 -6.63
CA TYR A 260 -17.78 6.41 -6.48
C TYR A 260 -17.22 7.83 -6.34
N ASP A 261 -17.60 8.71 -7.26
CA ASP A 261 -17.14 10.11 -7.29
C ASP A 261 -18.13 11.11 -6.68
N GLY A 262 -19.25 10.61 -6.15
CA GLY A 262 -20.37 11.40 -5.63
C GLY A 262 -21.52 11.57 -6.62
N LYS A 263 -21.35 11.16 -7.87
CA LYS A 263 -22.37 11.18 -8.92
C LYS A 263 -22.60 9.80 -9.51
N GLU A 264 -21.51 9.14 -9.89
CA GLU A 264 -21.55 7.85 -10.57
C GLU A 264 -20.86 6.80 -9.71
N LEU A 265 -21.48 5.63 -9.60
CA LEU A 265 -20.91 4.42 -9.01
C LEU A 265 -20.58 3.44 -10.14
N TRP A 266 -19.29 3.21 -10.30
CA TRP A 266 -18.75 2.25 -11.24
C TRP A 266 -18.34 0.95 -10.56
N PHE A 267 -18.52 -0.16 -11.25
CA PHE A 267 -18.09 -1.50 -10.85
C PHE A 267 -17.24 -2.12 -11.94
N VAL A 268 -16.17 -2.82 -11.55
CA VAL A 268 -15.42 -3.71 -12.44
C VAL A 268 -15.36 -5.11 -11.82
N PRO A 269 -15.64 -6.18 -12.59
CA PRO A 269 -15.40 -7.54 -12.12
C PRO A 269 -13.88 -7.79 -12.00
N PRO A 270 -13.43 -8.84 -11.26
CA PRO A 270 -12.04 -9.23 -11.29
C PRO A 270 -11.61 -9.61 -12.70
N TYR A 271 -10.36 -9.34 -13.06
CA TYR A 271 -9.80 -9.90 -14.28
C TYR A 271 -9.64 -11.41 -14.09
N PRO A 272 -10.04 -12.25 -15.07
CA PRO A 272 -9.93 -13.70 -14.92
C PRO A 272 -8.50 -14.16 -14.68
N ASP A 273 -8.27 -14.94 -13.64
CA ASP A 273 -6.98 -15.54 -13.35
C ASP A 273 -6.58 -16.55 -14.43
N PRO A 274 -5.38 -16.48 -15.03
CA PRO A 274 -4.92 -17.48 -16.01
C PRO A 274 -4.65 -18.84 -15.39
N LYS A 275 -4.43 -18.88 -14.08
CA LYS A 275 -4.26 -20.07 -13.22
C LYS A 275 -4.64 -19.69 -11.78
N PRO A 276 -4.88 -20.64 -10.88
CA PRO A 276 -5.14 -20.34 -9.48
C PRO A 276 -4.08 -19.41 -8.88
N PRO A 277 -4.46 -18.46 -8.04
CA PRO A 277 -3.51 -17.54 -7.39
C PRO A 277 -2.41 -18.30 -6.66
N TYR A 278 -1.15 -17.89 -6.90
CA TYR A 278 0.00 -18.46 -6.20
C TYR A 278 0.05 -17.98 -4.75
N GLN A 279 -0.24 -16.69 -4.55
CA GLN A 279 -0.39 -16.07 -3.23
C GLN A 279 -1.13 -14.72 -3.37
N ARG A 280 -1.68 -14.16 -2.28
CA ARG A 280 -2.54 -12.97 -2.34
C ARG A 280 -1.89 -11.69 -1.79
N THR A 281 -0.60 -11.73 -1.41
CA THR A 281 0.11 -10.55 -0.87
C THR A 281 0.25 -9.48 -1.94
N GLY A 282 -0.10 -8.22 -1.60
CA GLY A 282 0.09 -7.09 -2.49
C GLY A 282 -1.00 -6.88 -3.55
N ALA A 283 -2.02 -7.76 -3.63
CA ALA A 283 -3.12 -7.59 -4.59
C ALA A 283 -3.83 -6.24 -4.43
N GLY A 284 -4.14 -5.85 -3.19
CA GLY A 284 -4.75 -4.56 -2.86
C GLY A 284 -3.85 -3.37 -3.19
N ASP A 285 -2.54 -3.48 -2.89
CA ASP A 285 -1.56 -2.43 -3.20
C ASP A 285 -1.39 -2.26 -4.71
N ALA A 286 -1.31 -3.37 -5.45
CA ALA A 286 -1.22 -3.36 -6.90
C ALA A 286 -2.46 -2.71 -7.53
N PHE A 287 -3.66 -3.04 -7.02
CA PHE A 287 -4.90 -2.41 -7.48
C PHE A 287 -4.88 -0.90 -7.20
N ALA A 288 -4.68 -0.50 -5.94
CA ALA A 288 -4.77 0.89 -5.49
C ALA A 288 -3.76 1.80 -6.19
N SER A 289 -2.49 1.36 -6.25
CA SER A 289 -1.42 2.12 -6.88
C SER A 289 -1.58 2.22 -8.39
N THR A 290 -2.04 1.15 -9.05
CA THR A 290 -2.27 1.15 -10.50
C THR A 290 -3.49 1.99 -10.86
N PHE A 291 -4.60 1.88 -10.12
CA PHE A 291 -5.76 2.76 -10.26
C PHE A 291 -5.34 4.23 -10.16
N THR A 292 -4.61 4.58 -9.09
CA THR A 292 -4.11 5.94 -8.88
C THR A 292 -3.21 6.40 -10.03
N SER A 293 -2.26 5.57 -10.44
CA SER A 293 -1.35 5.89 -11.55
C SER A 293 -2.10 6.08 -12.86
N ALA A 294 -3.14 5.29 -13.12
CA ALA A 294 -3.99 5.45 -14.30
C ALA A 294 -4.73 6.81 -14.29
N ILE A 295 -5.26 7.23 -13.14
CA ILE A 295 -5.87 8.59 -12.99
C ILE A 295 -4.83 9.68 -13.25
N ILE A 296 -3.61 9.57 -12.70
CA ILE A 296 -2.51 10.52 -12.96
C ILE A 296 -2.17 10.60 -14.46
N LEU A 297 -2.26 9.48 -15.16
CA LEU A 297 -2.02 9.37 -16.59
C LEU A 297 -3.22 9.78 -17.46
N GLY A 298 -4.28 10.33 -16.86
CA GLY A 298 -5.45 10.86 -17.56
C GLY A 298 -6.49 9.81 -17.98
N GLN A 299 -6.42 8.60 -17.43
CA GLN A 299 -7.46 7.60 -17.68
C GLN A 299 -8.77 7.95 -16.96
N THR A 300 -9.89 7.55 -17.53
CA THR A 300 -11.21 7.65 -16.89
C THR A 300 -11.33 6.70 -15.69
N ILE A 301 -12.23 6.97 -14.76
CA ILE A 301 -12.48 6.11 -13.59
C ILE A 301 -12.75 4.65 -14.01
N PRO A 302 -13.65 4.35 -14.98
CA PRO A 302 -13.87 2.98 -15.43
C PRO A 302 -12.61 2.32 -15.98
N GLU A 303 -11.78 3.05 -16.73
CA GLU A 303 -10.56 2.49 -17.29
C GLU A 303 -9.48 2.29 -16.21
N ALA A 304 -9.37 3.21 -15.25
CA ALA A 304 -8.48 3.07 -14.09
C ALA A 304 -8.85 1.82 -13.24
N LEU A 305 -10.14 1.55 -13.06
CA LEU A 305 -10.61 0.31 -12.42
C LEU A 305 -10.14 -0.94 -13.18
N ARG A 306 -10.23 -0.94 -14.52
CA ARG A 306 -9.73 -2.06 -15.35
C ARG A 306 -8.23 -2.26 -15.19
N TRP A 307 -7.44 -1.19 -15.22
CA TRP A 307 -5.99 -1.26 -15.01
C TRP A 307 -5.66 -1.85 -13.65
N GLY A 308 -6.32 -1.38 -12.59
CA GLY A 308 -6.15 -1.90 -11.24
C GLY A 308 -6.44 -3.39 -11.14
N ALA A 309 -7.56 -3.85 -11.73
CA ALA A 309 -7.96 -5.25 -11.72
C ALA A 309 -6.95 -6.15 -12.47
N VAL A 310 -6.45 -5.72 -13.64
CA VAL A 310 -5.43 -6.45 -14.41
C VAL A 310 -4.14 -6.59 -13.60
N ASN A 311 -3.65 -5.51 -13.00
CA ASN A 311 -2.38 -5.56 -12.26
C ASN A 311 -2.50 -6.33 -10.95
N SER A 312 -3.65 -6.24 -10.27
CA SER A 312 -3.96 -7.06 -9.10
C SER A 312 -3.93 -8.56 -9.43
N MET A 313 -4.59 -8.98 -10.53
CA MET A 313 -4.54 -10.35 -11.03
C MET A 313 -3.11 -10.81 -11.33
N SER A 314 -2.31 -9.97 -11.98
CA SER A 314 -0.92 -10.33 -12.33
C SER A 314 -0.04 -10.52 -11.09
N VAL A 315 -0.20 -9.69 -10.06
CA VAL A 315 0.59 -9.78 -8.82
C VAL A 315 0.32 -11.08 -8.08
N VAL A 316 -0.91 -11.55 -7.99
CA VAL A 316 -1.22 -12.80 -7.26
C VAL A 316 -0.68 -14.06 -7.95
N GLN A 317 -0.17 -13.95 -9.19
CA GLN A 317 0.48 -15.06 -9.90
C GLN A 317 1.96 -15.22 -9.54
N GLN A 318 2.54 -14.31 -8.74
CA GLN A 318 3.97 -14.26 -8.39
C GLN A 318 4.17 -14.18 -6.88
N LEU A 319 5.37 -14.58 -6.41
CA LEU A 319 5.73 -14.42 -5.00
C LEU A 319 6.03 -12.95 -4.68
N GLY A 320 5.41 -12.43 -3.62
CA GLY A 320 5.59 -11.06 -3.15
C GLY A 320 4.78 -10.04 -3.95
N ALA A 321 4.77 -8.80 -3.46
CA ALA A 321 3.85 -7.77 -3.92
C ALA A 321 4.30 -7.01 -5.19
N GLN A 322 5.53 -7.23 -5.68
CA GLN A 322 6.12 -6.38 -6.72
C GLN A 322 6.50 -7.12 -8.00
N ARG A 323 6.78 -8.43 -7.94
CA ARG A 323 7.25 -9.21 -9.11
C ARG A 323 6.24 -9.26 -10.23
N GLY A 324 4.97 -9.39 -9.88
CA GLY A 324 3.86 -9.42 -10.84
C GLY A 324 3.40 -8.05 -11.33
N LEU A 325 3.96 -6.93 -10.85
CA LEU A 325 3.57 -5.61 -11.32
C LEU A 325 3.91 -5.43 -12.81
N LEU A 326 2.95 -4.94 -13.57
CA LEU A 326 3.00 -4.76 -15.01
C LEU A 326 3.36 -3.31 -15.38
N ASN A 327 3.97 -3.12 -16.56
CA ASN A 327 4.09 -1.83 -17.21
C ASN A 327 2.87 -1.53 -18.11
N ARG A 328 2.80 -0.31 -18.68
CA ARG A 328 1.66 0.12 -19.51
C ARG A 328 1.41 -0.80 -20.69
N SER A 329 2.46 -1.19 -21.42
CA SER A 329 2.33 -2.05 -22.59
C SER A 329 1.79 -3.43 -22.23
N GLN A 330 2.20 -3.97 -21.08
CA GLN A 330 1.69 -5.25 -20.58
C GLN A 330 0.22 -5.14 -20.16
N ILE A 331 -0.16 -4.07 -19.46
CA ILE A 331 -1.56 -3.83 -19.10
C ILE A 331 -2.42 -3.71 -20.37
N SER A 332 -1.97 -2.93 -21.38
CA SER A 332 -2.69 -2.80 -22.65
C SER A 332 -2.94 -4.16 -23.31
N LYS A 333 -1.91 -5.02 -23.37
CA LYS A 333 -2.07 -6.37 -23.94
C LYS A 333 -3.14 -7.20 -23.23
N TYR A 334 -3.20 -7.16 -21.91
CA TYR A 334 -4.27 -7.84 -21.17
C TYR A 334 -5.63 -7.24 -21.45
N LEU A 335 -5.73 -5.91 -21.55
CA LEU A 335 -6.99 -5.22 -21.85
C LEU A 335 -7.50 -5.50 -23.26
N ASP A 336 -6.58 -5.58 -24.24
CA ASP A 336 -6.90 -5.89 -25.64
C ASP A 336 -7.41 -7.33 -25.79
N SER A 337 -6.88 -8.26 -24.97
CA SER A 337 -7.29 -9.67 -24.97
C SER A 337 -8.36 -9.99 -23.92
N ALA A 338 -8.91 -8.97 -23.26
CA ALA A 338 -9.87 -9.17 -22.18
C ALA A 338 -11.17 -9.82 -22.68
N PRO A 339 -11.72 -10.79 -21.94
CA PRO A 339 -12.99 -11.40 -22.31
C PRO A 339 -14.14 -10.38 -22.28
N GLY A 340 -15.17 -10.59 -23.09
CA GLY A 340 -16.32 -9.69 -23.17
C GLY A 340 -17.05 -9.44 -21.85
N SER A 341 -16.91 -10.34 -20.87
CA SER A 341 -17.44 -10.19 -19.52
C SER A 341 -16.65 -9.21 -18.65
N PHE A 342 -15.38 -8.93 -18.98
CA PHE A 342 -14.54 -7.97 -18.26
C PHE A 342 -14.81 -6.55 -18.74
N LYS A 343 -15.96 -6.01 -18.40
CA LYS A 343 -16.37 -4.64 -18.73
C LYS A 343 -16.79 -3.90 -17.47
N PRO A 344 -16.37 -2.63 -17.31
CA PRO A 344 -16.91 -1.81 -16.24
C PRO A 344 -18.39 -1.58 -16.45
N LYS A 345 -19.14 -1.51 -15.35
CA LYS A 345 -20.58 -1.27 -15.34
C LYS A 345 -20.87 -0.04 -14.49
N ARG A 346 -21.63 0.89 -15.02
CA ARG A 346 -22.20 1.96 -14.22
C ARG A 346 -23.40 1.40 -13.46
N ILE A 347 -23.38 1.53 -12.14
CA ILE A 347 -24.42 1.03 -11.24
C ILE A 347 -25.46 2.12 -10.96
N ILE A 348 -24.98 3.36 -10.78
CA ILE A 348 -25.78 4.59 -10.54
C ILE A 348 -25.25 5.68 -11.44
#